data_002d16f3027caf010654bdf5fa92dd53
#
_entry.id   002d16f3027caf010654bdf5fa92dd53
#
_cell.length_a   1.000
_cell.length_b   1.000
_cell.length_c   1.000
_cell.angle_alpha   90.00
_cell.angle_beta   90.00
_cell.angle_gamma   90.00
#
_symmetry.space_group_name_H-M   'P 1'
#
loop_
_entity.id
_entity.type
_entity.pdbx_description
1 polymer ?
#
loop_
_entity_poly.entity_id
_entity_poly.type
_entity_poly.pdbx_seq_one_letter_code
_entity_poly.pdbx_strand_id
1 'polypeptide(L)' 'MNLKINGNIKSFDDSTMTVEGLVRQLNLLGKRIAIEKNGMIIAKSEFQNIILQDGDQLEIVGAVGGG' A
#
# COMPACT_ATOMS: atom_id res chain seq x y z
N MET A 1 -13.30 2.07 -4.53
CA MET A 1 -12.55 0.80 -4.48
C MET A 1 -12.27 0.44 -3.03
N ASN A 2 -12.37 -0.83 -2.69
CA ASN A 2 -12.13 -1.30 -1.35
C ASN A 2 -10.82 -2.07 -1.30
N LEU A 3 -10.00 -1.75 -0.31
CA LEU A 3 -8.74 -2.45 -0.08
C LEU A 3 -8.73 -2.98 1.35
N LYS A 4 -8.17 -4.16 1.54
CA LYS A 4 -7.99 -4.70 2.88
C LYS A 4 -6.55 -4.39 3.31
N ILE A 5 -6.41 -3.51 4.28
CA ILE A 5 -5.10 -3.04 4.73
C ILE A 5 -4.90 -3.47 6.17
N ASN A 6 -3.90 -4.30 6.39
CA ASN A 6 -3.58 -4.82 7.72
C ASN A 6 -4.82 -5.43 8.38
N GLY A 7 -5.61 -6.15 7.59
CA GLY A 7 -6.80 -6.83 8.09
C GLY A 7 -8.06 -5.99 8.13
N ASN A 8 -7.98 -4.70 7.82
CA ASN A 8 -9.13 -3.80 7.87
C ASN A 8 -9.49 -3.32 6.47
N ILE A 9 -10.78 -3.30 6.18
CA ILE A 9 -11.25 -2.82 4.88
C ILE A 9 -11.34 -1.31 4.91
N LYS A 10 -10.72 -0.67 3.93
CA LYS A 10 -10.81 0.77 3.73
C LYS A 10 -11.38 1.05 2.34
N SER A 11 -12.30 2.00 2.28
CA SER A 11 -12.92 2.40 1.01
C SER A 11 -12.28 3.67 0.51
N PHE A 12 -12.04 3.72 -0.79
CA PHE A 12 -11.46 4.88 -1.46
C PHE A 12 -12.37 5.25 -2.62
N ASP A 13 -12.45 6.54 -2.89
CA ASP A 13 -13.28 7.01 -4.00
C ASP A 13 -12.66 6.70 -5.35
N ASP A 14 -11.35 6.50 -5.39
CA ASP A 14 -10.66 6.22 -6.62
C ASP A 14 -11.09 4.86 -7.17
N SER A 15 -11.25 4.77 -8.47
CA SER A 15 -11.54 3.50 -9.12
C SER A 15 -10.25 2.68 -9.27
N THR A 16 -9.11 3.35 -9.44
CA THR A 16 -7.80 2.73 -9.43
C THR A 16 -6.82 3.68 -8.78
N MET A 17 -5.74 3.15 -8.24
CA MET A 17 -4.64 3.97 -7.76
C MET A 17 -3.38 3.12 -7.76
N THR A 18 -2.23 3.79 -7.80
CA THR A 18 -0.96 3.10 -7.65
C THR A 18 -0.68 2.86 -6.17
N VAL A 19 0.27 1.97 -5.88
CA VAL A 19 0.73 1.79 -4.50
C VAL A 19 1.25 3.12 -3.96
N GLU A 20 1.97 3.89 -4.78
CA GLU A 20 2.45 5.20 -4.34
C GLU A 20 1.30 6.12 -3.98
N GLY A 21 0.23 6.10 -4.77
CA GLY A 21 -0.95 6.90 -4.46
C GLY A 21 -1.57 6.53 -3.13
N LEU A 22 -1.61 5.23 -2.83
CA LEU A 22 -2.11 4.78 -1.54
C LEU A 22 -1.22 5.26 -0.40
N VAL A 23 0.09 5.12 -0.57
CA VAL A 23 1.05 5.56 0.45
C VAL A 23 0.87 7.05 0.73
N ARG A 24 0.64 7.83 -0.33
CA ARG A 24 0.39 9.27 -0.17
C ARG A 24 -0.90 9.52 0.60
N GLN A 25 -1.98 8.82 0.27
CA GLN A 25 -3.25 9.01 0.95
C GLN A 25 -3.19 8.62 2.42
N LEU A 26 -2.35 7.65 2.76
CA LEU A 26 -2.16 7.22 4.14
C LEU A 26 -1.14 8.07 4.88
N ASN A 27 -0.58 9.09 4.22
CA ASN A 27 0.41 9.97 4.84
C ASN A 27 1.70 9.24 5.20
N LEU A 28 2.09 8.30 4.38
CA LEU A 28 3.28 7.48 4.65
C LEU A 28 4.43 7.76 3.70
N LEU A 29 4.31 8.77 2.82
CA LEU A 29 5.42 9.13 1.94
C LEU A 29 6.64 9.52 2.78
N GLY A 30 7.79 9.05 2.35
CA GLY A 30 9.03 9.34 3.05
C GLY A 30 9.27 8.51 4.28
N LYS A 31 8.30 7.70 4.67
CA LYS A 31 8.46 6.82 5.81
C LYS A 31 9.09 5.50 5.38
N ARG A 32 9.79 4.86 6.29
CA ARG A 32 10.36 3.54 6.03
C ARG A 32 9.27 2.52 6.24
N ILE A 33 8.75 1.98 5.15
CA ILE A 33 7.69 0.99 5.19
C ILE A 33 8.00 -0.14 4.24
N ALA A 34 7.44 -1.29 4.54
CA ALA A 34 7.44 -2.43 3.63
C ALA A 34 5.99 -2.76 3.33
N ILE A 35 5.72 -3.10 2.07
CA ILE A 35 4.36 -3.40 1.63
C ILE A 35 4.34 -4.75 0.94
N GLU A 36 3.38 -5.58 1.35
CA GLU A 36 3.04 -6.79 0.62
C GLU A 36 1.68 -6.59 -0.03
N LYS A 37 1.56 -7.03 -1.25
CA LYS A 37 0.29 -7.02 -1.97
C LYS A 37 -0.05 -8.45 -2.33
N ASN A 38 -1.15 -8.94 -1.77
CA ASN A 38 -1.61 -10.31 -1.99
C ASN A 38 -0.49 -11.33 -1.74
N GLY A 39 0.27 -11.10 -0.67
CA GLY A 39 1.32 -12.02 -0.26
C GLY A 39 2.67 -11.79 -0.89
N MET A 40 2.81 -10.82 -1.80
CA MET A 40 4.08 -10.56 -2.47
C MET A 40 4.63 -9.20 -2.06
N ILE A 41 5.90 -9.18 -1.68
CA ILE A 41 6.56 -7.94 -1.30
C ILE A 41 6.75 -7.07 -2.53
N ILE A 42 6.42 -5.80 -2.40
CA ILE A 42 6.58 -4.83 -3.48
C ILE A 42 7.81 -3.98 -3.21
N ALA A 43 8.75 -3.98 -4.16
CA ALA A 43 9.92 -3.14 -4.05
C ALA A 43 9.50 -1.67 -4.07
N LYS A 44 10.15 -0.84 -3.27
CA LYS A 44 9.81 0.57 -3.18
C LYS A 44 9.94 1.25 -4.54
N SER A 45 10.92 0.83 -5.34
CA SER A 45 11.12 1.39 -6.67
C SER A 45 9.94 1.10 -7.61
N GLU A 46 9.07 0.15 -7.25
CA GLU A 46 7.92 -0.21 -8.06
C GLU A 46 6.63 0.41 -7.58
N PHE A 47 6.64 1.15 -6.48
CA PHE A 47 5.41 1.71 -5.91
C PHE A 47 4.62 2.52 -6.93
N GLN A 48 5.30 3.25 -7.79
CA GLN A 48 4.62 4.10 -8.77
C GLN A 48 4.10 3.32 -9.97
N ASN A 49 4.53 2.07 -10.13
CA ASN A 49 4.16 1.25 -11.29
C ASN A 49 3.10 0.20 -10.98
N ILE A 50 2.92 -0.13 -9.71
CA ILE A 50 1.96 -1.18 -9.32
C ILE A 50 0.60 -0.55 -9.13
N ILE A 51 -0.37 -1.06 -9.88
CA ILE A 51 -1.74 -0.56 -9.81
C ILE A 51 -2.55 -1.46 -8.90
N LEU A 52 -3.26 -0.84 -7.96
CA LEU A 52 -4.12 -1.53 -7.03
C LEU A 52 -5.50 -1.70 -7.64
N GLN A 53 -6.17 -2.78 -7.27
CA GLN A 53 -7.50 -3.08 -7.74
C GLN A 53 -8.41 -3.38 -6.57
N ASP A 54 -9.69 -3.22 -6.78
CA ASP A 54 -10.68 -3.52 -5.75
C ASP A 54 -10.47 -4.94 -5.24
N GLY A 55 -10.48 -5.07 -3.92
CA GLY A 55 -10.31 -6.38 -3.29
C GLY A 55 -8.87 -6.76 -2.96
N ASP A 56 -7.89 -5.97 -3.38
CA ASP A 56 -6.49 -6.28 -3.06
C ASP A 56 -6.28 -6.29 -1.56
N GLN A 57 -5.41 -7.18 -1.10
CA GLN A 57 -5.02 -7.28 0.30
C GLN A 57 -3.59 -6.78 0.46
N LEU A 58 -3.42 -5.86 1.39
CA LEU A 58 -2.14 -5.23 1.62
C LEU A 58 -1.75 -5.36 3.07
N GLU A 59 -0.46 -5.63 3.28
CA GLU A 59 0.15 -5.56 4.61
C GLU A 59 1.20 -4.46 4.56
N ILE A 60 1.05 -3.48 5.41
CA ILE A 60 1.97 -2.35 5.46
C ILE A 60 2.56 -2.31 6.85
N VAL A 61 3.87 -2.42 6.92
CA VAL A 61 4.56 -2.41 8.22
C VAL A 61 5.69 -1.41 8.17
N GLY A 62 5.98 -0.81 9.32
CA GLY A 62 7.12 0.07 9.42
C GLY A 62 8.41 -0.74 9.44
N ALA A 63 9.42 -0.24 8.77
CA ALA A 63 10.73 -0.89 8.80
C ALA A 63 11.32 -0.69 10.18
N VAL A 64 11.69 -1.79 10.82
CA VAL A 64 12.27 -1.74 12.16
C VAL A 64 13.77 -1.49 12.08
N GLY A 65 14.30 -1.06 13.21
CA GLY A 65 15.73 -0.85 13.33
C GLY A 65 16.20 0.44 12.72
N GLY A 66 15.46 0.93 11.78
CA GLY A 66 15.78 2.19 11.19
C GLY A 66 15.03 3.30 11.87
N GLY A 67 14.19 2.83 12.58
CA GLY A 67 13.24 3.60 13.38
C GLY A 67 13.21 4.97 13.26
#